data_3f3ad528d88e76bfb0d36a5126e16fda
#
_entry.id   3f3ad528d88e76bfb0d36a5126e16fda
#
_cell.length_a   1.000
_cell.length_b   1.000
_cell.length_c   1.000
_cell.angle_alpha   90.00
_cell.angle_beta   90.00
_cell.angle_gamma   90.00
#
_symmetry.space_group_name_H-M   'P 1'
#
loop_
_entity.id
_entity.type
_entity.pdbx_description
1 polymer ?
#
loop_
_entity_poly.entity_id
_entity_poly.type
_entity_poly.pdbx_seq_one_letter_code
_entity_poly.pdbx_strand_id
1 'polypeptide(L)'
;MTAKKISALFLFIVLPSILFILKKNQFSIPLISDEGEYAYEARLLSSHDLPYQDAYNQKPPLIFFLYQLAYGFSSNPLAPRILSFIFSCLTMFFLFFITPESFSPLSRLAAPSFFVILSSTPLADLFSANCEMFLILFNAVSVWALIQFWKNPKNILWAFVSGFFCGMALMTKQTVFWFVLGLMPFWALNSDIRQALKQTASFLTGALLIPAACAFYFFTRQDLRAFVQQAFLNNGRYIAVIAKLGWGAIFQHVLIWWGGWYLMKAVIPNWTIWALCLYGLSILKISEENRFGVLATLWLATSFMGAMTGLFLFPHYFFTVYPPLAILAAQGLECLREKYRLSSRSVGILVLAFCLYPVLIQSRAYFAQSPLELSKALLYPNPIFESKLIAREIQKQTLPGQKIYIFGSEPEIYIYSGRKAATPYITSYPLTLFPKDKSQISKELSRLRKSPPQLIVYSDIAGSQVIGSDLGIYFREQIQKFLKTRYSPVGKVPVLPGNAPPQFIPETDFPRLDYSNALYLFRLKNS
;
A
#
# COMPACT_ATOMS: atom_id res chain seq x y z
N MET A 1 -23.21 27.50 -19.22
CA MET A 1 -22.99 26.79 -17.92
C MET A 1 -22.20 27.71 -17.02
N THR A 2 -22.57 27.85 -15.75
CA THR A 2 -21.77 28.64 -14.79
C THR A 2 -20.47 27.93 -14.46
N ALA A 3 -19.42 28.68 -14.09
CA ALA A 3 -18.13 28.11 -13.72
C ALA A 3 -18.24 27.01 -12.63
N LYS A 4 -19.13 27.18 -11.65
CA LYS A 4 -19.44 26.19 -10.63
C LYS A 4 -19.96 24.85 -11.20
N LYS A 5 -20.86 24.91 -12.19
CA LYS A 5 -21.42 23.72 -12.86
C LYS A 5 -20.36 23.01 -13.70
N ILE A 6 -19.45 23.75 -14.33
CA ILE A 6 -18.31 23.19 -15.08
C ILE A 6 -17.35 22.47 -14.14
N SER A 7 -16.96 23.10 -13.02
CA SER A 7 -16.09 22.47 -12.03
C SER A 7 -16.71 21.21 -11.42
N ALA A 8 -18.01 21.23 -11.12
CA ALA A 8 -18.71 20.05 -10.62
C ALA A 8 -18.72 18.91 -11.66
N LEU A 9 -19.07 19.19 -12.92
CA LEU A 9 -19.03 18.19 -13.99
C LEU A 9 -17.62 17.56 -14.11
N PHE A 10 -16.58 18.39 -14.04
CA PHE A 10 -15.20 17.95 -14.16
C PHE A 10 -14.80 17.03 -12.99
N LEU A 11 -15.12 17.42 -11.75
CA LEU A 11 -14.80 16.66 -10.55
C LEU A 11 -15.58 15.34 -10.41
N PHE A 12 -16.88 15.35 -10.76
CA PHE A 12 -17.72 14.18 -10.50
C PHE A 12 -17.84 13.22 -11.68
N ILE A 13 -17.52 13.65 -12.89
CA ILE A 13 -17.64 12.81 -14.09
C ILE A 13 -16.30 12.68 -14.82
N VAL A 14 -15.69 13.80 -15.24
CA VAL A 14 -14.54 13.75 -16.15
C VAL A 14 -13.32 13.13 -15.47
N LEU A 15 -12.92 13.63 -14.30
CA LEU A 15 -11.73 13.11 -13.60
C LEU A 15 -11.88 11.66 -13.11
N PRO A 16 -13.02 11.22 -12.53
CA PRO A 16 -13.24 9.80 -12.22
C PRO A 16 -13.19 8.90 -13.45
N SER A 17 -13.73 9.37 -14.60
CA SER A 17 -13.67 8.62 -15.86
C SER A 17 -12.22 8.47 -16.36
N ILE A 18 -11.43 9.55 -16.30
CA ILE A 18 -10.00 9.50 -16.66
C ILE A 18 -9.27 8.54 -15.72
N LEU A 19 -9.48 8.65 -14.41
CA LEU A 19 -8.87 7.76 -13.41
C LEU A 19 -9.21 6.30 -13.71
N PHE A 20 -10.49 5.99 -14.01
CA PHE A 20 -10.93 4.65 -14.36
C PHE A 20 -10.24 4.13 -15.64
N ILE A 21 -10.20 4.93 -16.70
CA ILE A 21 -9.57 4.57 -17.98
C ILE A 21 -8.09 4.26 -17.78
N LEU A 22 -7.38 5.08 -17.00
CA LEU A 22 -5.95 4.89 -16.73
C LEU A 22 -5.68 3.69 -15.82
N LYS A 23 -6.60 3.37 -14.90
CA LYS A 23 -6.47 2.25 -13.94
C LYS A 23 -7.22 0.97 -14.35
N LYS A 24 -7.80 0.89 -15.56
CA LYS A 24 -8.64 -0.26 -15.96
C LYS A 24 -7.96 -1.61 -15.79
N ASN A 25 -6.64 -1.68 -16.02
CA ASN A 25 -5.88 -2.93 -15.92
C ASN A 25 -5.81 -3.48 -14.47
N GLN A 26 -5.97 -2.64 -13.44
CA GLN A 26 -5.99 -3.09 -12.03
C GLN A 26 -7.10 -4.11 -11.76
N PHE A 27 -8.22 -4.04 -12.48
CA PHE A 27 -9.36 -4.94 -12.32
C PHE A 27 -9.20 -6.29 -13.03
N SER A 28 -8.08 -6.50 -13.74
CA SER A 28 -7.79 -7.73 -14.49
C SER A 28 -6.52 -8.44 -14.03
N ILE A 29 -5.60 -7.74 -13.37
CA ILE A 29 -4.40 -8.33 -12.77
C ILE A 29 -4.81 -9.05 -11.49
N PRO A 30 -4.37 -10.31 -11.23
CA PRO A 30 -4.65 -10.99 -9.97
C PRO A 30 -4.09 -10.25 -8.73
N LEU A 31 -4.50 -10.66 -7.52
CA LEU A 31 -3.97 -10.13 -6.26
C LEU A 31 -2.45 -10.27 -6.21
N ILE A 32 -1.79 -9.26 -5.67
CA ILE A 32 -0.37 -9.32 -5.27
C ILE A 32 -0.25 -9.82 -3.82
N SER A 33 0.96 -10.11 -3.38
CA SER A 33 1.26 -10.64 -2.05
C SER A 33 0.60 -9.85 -0.91
N ASP A 34 0.81 -8.52 -0.85
CA ASP A 34 0.22 -7.67 0.20
C ASP A 34 -1.31 -7.75 0.23
N GLU A 35 -1.96 -7.73 -0.95
CA GLU A 35 -3.41 -7.88 -1.05
C GLU A 35 -3.87 -9.26 -0.61
N GLY A 36 -3.09 -10.30 -0.90
CA GLY A 36 -3.32 -11.67 -0.42
C GLY A 36 -3.28 -11.75 1.10
N GLU A 37 -2.30 -11.09 1.75
CA GLU A 37 -2.24 -11.00 3.21
C GLU A 37 -3.47 -10.31 3.80
N TYR A 38 -3.85 -9.12 3.27
CA TYR A 38 -5.00 -8.38 3.79
C TYR A 38 -6.33 -9.11 3.55
N ALA A 39 -6.46 -9.78 2.41
CA ALA A 39 -7.62 -10.59 2.09
C ALA A 39 -7.76 -11.81 3.01
N TYR A 40 -6.63 -12.44 3.37
CA TYR A 40 -6.63 -13.56 4.31
C TYR A 40 -7.05 -13.12 5.71
N GLU A 41 -6.49 -12.02 6.22
CA GLU A 41 -6.85 -11.45 7.53
C GLU A 41 -8.33 -11.00 7.57
N ALA A 42 -8.83 -10.39 6.49
CA ALA A 42 -10.25 -10.02 6.36
C ALA A 42 -11.17 -11.25 6.43
N ARG A 43 -10.73 -12.38 5.86
CA ARG A 43 -11.45 -13.65 5.95
C ARG A 43 -11.48 -14.20 7.38
N LEU A 44 -10.39 -14.04 8.16
CA LEU A 44 -10.36 -14.42 9.57
C LEU A 44 -11.35 -13.56 10.40
N LEU A 45 -11.44 -12.26 10.14
CA LEU A 45 -12.43 -11.37 10.78
C LEU A 45 -13.88 -11.82 10.55
N SER A 46 -14.15 -12.47 9.41
CA SER A 46 -15.48 -12.99 9.06
C SER A 46 -15.76 -14.40 9.59
N SER A 47 -14.80 -15.02 10.27
CA SER A 47 -14.88 -16.34 10.87
C SER A 47 -14.66 -16.28 12.39
N HIS A 48 -14.58 -17.43 13.05
CA HIS A 48 -14.18 -17.51 14.46
C HIS A 48 -12.66 -17.45 14.68
N ASP A 49 -11.89 -17.47 13.59
CA ASP A 49 -10.43 -17.36 13.64
C ASP A 49 -10.02 -15.90 13.92
N LEU A 50 -8.82 -15.67 14.46
CA LEU A 50 -8.37 -14.35 14.90
C LEU A 50 -7.17 -13.86 14.08
N PRO A 51 -7.23 -12.64 13.50
CA PRO A 51 -6.05 -11.95 13.02
C PRO A 51 -4.94 -11.97 14.09
N TYR A 52 -3.69 -11.99 13.66
CA TYR A 52 -2.49 -12.05 14.49
C TYR A 52 -2.27 -13.37 15.27
N GLN A 53 -3.28 -14.13 15.65
CA GLN A 53 -3.12 -15.46 16.24
C GLN A 53 -3.07 -16.56 15.18
N ASP A 54 -4.05 -16.56 14.29
CA ASP A 54 -4.21 -17.57 13.24
C ASP A 54 -3.55 -17.17 11.91
N ALA A 55 -3.19 -15.88 11.77
CA ALA A 55 -2.29 -15.38 10.74
C ALA A 55 -1.33 -14.33 11.29
N TYR A 56 -0.05 -14.41 10.91
CA TYR A 56 0.94 -13.41 11.27
C TYR A 56 0.85 -12.23 10.33
N ASN A 57 0.70 -11.01 10.88
CA ASN A 57 0.74 -9.79 10.09
C ASN A 57 1.36 -8.62 10.86
N GLN A 58 2.05 -7.73 10.13
CA GLN A 58 2.70 -6.55 10.71
C GLN A 58 1.90 -5.26 10.54
N LYS A 59 0.77 -5.30 9.84
CA LYS A 59 -0.04 -4.11 9.57
C LYS A 59 -1.04 -3.89 10.71
N PRO A 60 -1.38 -2.64 11.03
CA PRO A 60 -2.52 -2.34 11.89
C PRO A 60 -3.83 -2.81 11.25
N PRO A 61 -4.89 -3.08 12.04
CA PRO A 61 -6.01 -3.88 11.59
C PRO A 61 -7.02 -3.16 10.68
N LEU A 62 -6.99 -1.84 10.55
CA LEU A 62 -8.02 -1.13 9.79
C LEU A 62 -8.02 -1.54 8.31
N ILE A 63 -6.86 -1.90 7.75
CA ILE A 63 -6.80 -2.41 6.37
C ILE A 63 -7.61 -3.71 6.22
N PHE A 64 -7.58 -4.60 7.22
CA PHE A 64 -8.35 -5.85 7.19
C PHE A 64 -9.85 -5.58 7.27
N PHE A 65 -10.29 -4.62 8.08
CA PHE A 65 -11.69 -4.18 8.15
C PHE A 65 -12.16 -3.53 6.85
N LEU A 66 -11.30 -2.76 6.16
CA LEU A 66 -11.61 -2.19 4.84
C LEU A 66 -11.76 -3.28 3.78
N TYR A 67 -10.91 -4.31 3.80
CA TYR A 67 -11.05 -5.47 2.93
C TYR A 67 -12.32 -6.27 3.25
N GLN A 68 -12.62 -6.50 4.53
CA GLN A 68 -13.87 -7.13 4.96
C GLN A 68 -15.10 -6.35 4.49
N LEU A 69 -15.07 -5.00 4.62
CA LEU A 69 -16.12 -4.13 4.10
C LEU A 69 -16.31 -4.32 2.59
N ALA A 70 -15.22 -4.34 1.81
CA ALA A 70 -15.29 -4.56 0.37
C ALA A 70 -15.90 -5.92 0.03
N TYR A 71 -15.54 -6.98 0.75
CA TYR A 71 -16.09 -8.31 0.58
C TYR A 71 -17.55 -8.43 1.03
N GLY A 72 -18.04 -7.53 1.87
CA GLY A 72 -19.46 -7.41 2.18
C GLY A 72 -20.32 -7.00 0.98
N PHE A 73 -19.74 -6.33 -0.01
CA PHE A 73 -20.42 -5.92 -1.25
C PHE A 73 -20.22 -6.91 -2.41
N SER A 74 -19.13 -7.66 -2.43
CA SER A 74 -18.81 -8.58 -3.52
C SER A 74 -17.83 -9.66 -3.09
N SER A 75 -18.13 -10.91 -3.41
CA SER A 75 -17.23 -12.06 -3.19
C SER A 75 -16.03 -12.11 -4.15
N ASN A 76 -15.94 -11.19 -5.11
CA ASN A 76 -14.80 -11.13 -6.02
C ASN A 76 -13.52 -10.78 -5.22
N PRO A 77 -12.43 -11.57 -5.34
CA PRO A 77 -11.16 -11.25 -4.67
C PRO A 77 -10.62 -9.84 -4.94
N LEU A 78 -10.99 -9.23 -6.07
CA LEU A 78 -10.59 -7.88 -6.46
C LEU A 78 -11.53 -6.76 -5.92
N ALA A 79 -12.56 -7.08 -5.13
CA ALA A 79 -13.48 -6.08 -4.57
C ALA A 79 -12.77 -4.96 -3.79
N PRO A 80 -11.68 -5.18 -3.02
CA PRO A 80 -10.93 -4.11 -2.36
C PRO A 80 -10.37 -3.05 -3.34
N ARG A 81 -10.09 -3.42 -4.60
CA ARG A 81 -9.63 -2.45 -5.61
C ARG A 81 -10.74 -1.50 -6.06
N ILE A 82 -12.01 -1.95 -6.05
CA ILE A 82 -13.15 -1.06 -6.29
C ILE A 82 -13.27 -0.06 -5.14
N LEU A 83 -13.11 -0.52 -3.89
CA LEU A 83 -13.13 0.36 -2.74
C LEU A 83 -11.96 1.36 -2.78
N SER A 84 -10.74 0.94 -3.13
CA SER A 84 -9.57 1.82 -3.28
C SER A 84 -9.76 2.86 -4.39
N PHE A 85 -10.43 2.49 -5.48
CA PHE A 85 -10.81 3.44 -6.54
C PHE A 85 -11.77 4.51 -6.02
N ILE A 86 -12.78 4.13 -5.24
CA ILE A 86 -13.72 5.07 -4.59
C ILE A 86 -12.94 6.01 -3.65
N PHE A 87 -12.00 5.49 -2.86
CA PHE A 87 -11.15 6.29 -1.97
C PHE A 87 -10.28 7.29 -2.76
N SER A 88 -9.75 6.89 -3.91
CA SER A 88 -9.01 7.79 -4.80
C SER A 88 -9.90 8.90 -5.36
N CYS A 89 -11.14 8.60 -5.76
CA CYS A 89 -12.12 9.60 -6.19
C CYS A 89 -12.47 10.59 -5.06
N LEU A 90 -12.67 10.09 -3.84
CA LEU A 90 -12.93 10.96 -2.69
C LEU A 90 -11.71 11.81 -2.32
N THR A 91 -10.49 11.24 -2.40
CA THR A 91 -9.25 12.01 -2.18
C THR A 91 -9.16 13.16 -3.18
N MET A 92 -9.33 12.89 -4.46
CA MET A 92 -9.37 13.90 -5.52
C MET A 92 -10.39 15.02 -5.21
N PHE A 93 -11.59 14.66 -4.74
CA PHE A 93 -12.61 15.60 -4.32
C PHE A 93 -12.13 16.48 -3.15
N PHE A 94 -11.55 15.91 -2.09
CA PHE A 94 -11.03 16.68 -0.98
C PHE A 94 -9.85 17.58 -1.38
N LEU A 95 -8.99 17.19 -2.32
CA LEU A 95 -7.90 18.04 -2.81
C LEU A 95 -8.43 19.34 -3.43
N PHE A 96 -9.57 19.29 -4.13
CA PHE A 96 -10.22 20.52 -4.64
C PHE A 96 -10.66 21.46 -3.52
N PHE A 97 -11.19 20.93 -2.42
CA PHE A 97 -11.64 21.74 -1.27
C PHE A 97 -10.51 22.19 -0.35
N ILE A 98 -9.40 21.46 -0.34
CA ILE A 98 -8.16 21.84 0.37
C ILE A 98 -7.51 23.03 -0.35
N THR A 99 -7.50 23.02 -1.68
CA THR A 99 -6.88 24.11 -2.47
C THR A 99 -7.57 25.44 -2.20
N PRO A 100 -6.83 26.54 -1.90
CA PRO A 100 -7.40 27.82 -1.50
C PRO A 100 -8.42 28.38 -2.47
N GLU A 101 -9.45 29.01 -1.93
CA GLU A 101 -10.51 29.67 -2.73
C GLU A 101 -10.00 30.91 -3.48
N SER A 102 -8.86 31.47 -3.04
CA SER A 102 -8.17 32.56 -3.72
C SER A 102 -7.50 32.18 -5.04
N PHE A 103 -7.25 30.89 -5.26
CA PHE A 103 -6.69 30.41 -6.54
C PHE A 103 -7.72 30.54 -7.65
N SER A 104 -7.24 30.74 -8.87
CA SER A 104 -8.13 30.71 -10.05
C SER A 104 -8.88 29.37 -10.15
N PRO A 105 -10.09 29.32 -10.71
CA PRO A 105 -10.86 28.10 -10.82
C PRO A 105 -10.10 26.95 -11.51
N LEU A 106 -9.29 27.25 -12.50
CA LEU A 106 -8.49 26.24 -13.21
C LEU A 106 -7.28 25.77 -12.38
N SER A 107 -6.62 26.64 -11.64
CA SER A 107 -5.56 26.23 -10.72
C SER A 107 -6.09 25.40 -9.56
N ARG A 108 -7.32 25.65 -9.10
CA ARG A 108 -7.99 24.79 -8.12
C ARG A 108 -8.30 23.40 -8.69
N LEU A 109 -8.68 23.30 -9.96
CA LEU A 109 -8.90 22.03 -10.64
C LEU A 109 -7.58 21.32 -10.99
N ALA A 110 -6.46 22.03 -11.02
CA ALA A 110 -5.16 21.43 -11.31
C ALA A 110 -4.74 20.41 -10.23
N ALA A 111 -4.98 20.69 -8.93
CA ALA A 111 -4.62 19.76 -7.86
C ALA A 111 -5.26 18.37 -8.01
N PRO A 112 -6.60 18.23 -8.12
CA PRO A 112 -7.21 16.93 -8.38
C PRO A 112 -6.78 16.33 -9.72
N SER A 113 -6.55 17.11 -10.77
CA SER A 113 -6.10 16.63 -12.07
C SER A 113 -4.68 16.02 -11.99
N PHE A 114 -3.76 16.72 -11.35
CA PHE A 114 -2.40 16.22 -11.13
C PHE A 114 -2.38 14.97 -10.25
N PHE A 115 -3.24 14.93 -9.22
CA PHE A 115 -3.39 13.73 -8.40
C PHE A 115 -3.87 12.54 -9.23
N VAL A 116 -4.87 12.70 -10.10
CA VAL A 116 -5.35 11.64 -11.00
C VAL A 116 -4.20 11.06 -11.83
N ILE A 117 -3.37 11.92 -12.41
CA ILE A 117 -2.23 11.48 -13.22
C ILE A 117 -1.17 10.76 -12.37
N LEU A 118 -0.73 11.38 -11.27
CA LEU A 118 0.28 10.80 -10.38
C LEU A 118 -0.17 9.45 -9.81
N SER A 119 -1.42 9.37 -9.34
CA SER A 119 -1.99 8.17 -8.73
C SER A 119 -2.30 7.05 -9.74
N SER A 120 -2.29 7.36 -11.04
CA SER A 120 -2.48 6.38 -12.10
C SER A 120 -1.18 5.85 -12.68
N THR A 121 -0.01 6.35 -12.25
CA THR A 121 1.30 5.92 -12.77
C THR A 121 1.49 4.43 -12.56
N PRO A 122 1.54 3.59 -13.62
CA PRO A 122 1.52 2.14 -13.51
C PRO A 122 2.65 1.57 -12.65
N LEU A 123 3.81 2.20 -12.78
CA LEU A 123 5.06 1.74 -12.16
C LEU A 123 5.19 2.11 -10.68
N ALA A 124 4.37 3.03 -10.18
CA ALA A 124 4.42 3.46 -8.79
C ALA A 124 3.43 2.72 -7.90
N ASP A 125 2.29 2.33 -8.43
CA ASP A 125 1.17 1.81 -7.65
C ASP A 125 0.94 0.30 -7.84
N LEU A 126 1.41 -0.26 -8.95
CA LEU A 126 1.16 -1.66 -9.33
C LEU A 126 -0.34 -2.01 -9.38
N PHE A 127 -1.21 -0.99 -9.42
CA PHE A 127 -2.67 -1.11 -9.47
C PHE A 127 -3.31 -1.90 -8.29
N SER A 128 -2.63 -1.98 -7.16
CA SER A 128 -3.04 -2.77 -6.00
C SER A 128 -3.83 -1.95 -4.98
N ALA A 129 -4.63 -2.63 -4.14
CA ALA A 129 -5.34 -2.02 -3.03
C ALA A 129 -4.49 -2.00 -1.74
N ASN A 130 -3.28 -1.45 -1.82
CA ASN A 130 -2.37 -1.33 -0.67
C ASN A 130 -2.86 -0.32 0.38
N CYS A 131 -2.30 -0.36 1.58
CA CYS A 131 -2.63 0.54 2.69
C CYS A 131 -2.65 2.00 2.27
N GLU A 132 -1.70 2.42 1.44
CA GLU A 132 -1.50 3.79 0.98
C GLU A 132 -2.70 4.31 0.20
N MET A 133 -3.36 3.44 -0.57
CA MET A 133 -4.53 3.80 -1.37
C MET A 133 -5.73 4.22 -0.52
N PHE A 134 -5.78 3.74 0.72
CA PHE A 134 -6.86 4.07 1.66
C PHE A 134 -6.47 5.23 2.57
N LEU A 135 -5.27 5.21 3.12
CA LEU A 135 -4.85 6.21 4.11
C LEU A 135 -4.72 7.63 3.52
N ILE A 136 -4.49 7.78 2.21
CA ILE A 136 -4.43 9.12 1.56
C ILE A 136 -5.74 9.89 1.69
N LEU A 137 -6.89 9.20 1.63
CA LEU A 137 -8.18 9.84 1.88
C LEU A 137 -8.27 10.35 3.32
N PHE A 138 -7.89 9.51 4.28
CA PHE A 138 -7.93 9.89 5.68
C PHE A 138 -7.03 11.10 5.97
N ASN A 139 -5.81 11.12 5.39
CA ASN A 139 -4.92 12.27 5.48
C ASN A 139 -5.54 13.51 4.84
N ALA A 140 -6.16 13.39 3.67
CA ALA A 140 -6.80 14.51 2.98
C ALA A 140 -7.98 15.08 3.79
N VAL A 141 -8.84 14.21 4.36
CA VAL A 141 -9.95 14.67 5.23
C VAL A 141 -9.41 15.33 6.50
N SER A 142 -8.34 14.80 7.09
CA SER A 142 -7.69 15.41 8.26
C SER A 142 -7.18 16.83 7.97
N VAL A 143 -6.49 17.01 6.84
CA VAL A 143 -6.01 18.32 6.38
C VAL A 143 -7.18 19.26 6.06
N TRP A 144 -8.21 18.78 5.39
CA TRP A 144 -9.42 19.57 5.12
C TRP A 144 -10.09 20.03 6.42
N ALA A 145 -10.21 19.16 7.42
CA ALA A 145 -10.78 19.52 8.72
C ALA A 145 -9.94 20.60 9.44
N LEU A 146 -8.61 20.53 9.36
CA LEU A 146 -7.73 21.59 9.88
C LEU A 146 -8.02 22.93 9.18
N ILE A 147 -8.20 22.94 7.87
CA ILE A 147 -8.55 24.16 7.13
C ILE A 147 -9.94 24.69 7.53
N GLN A 148 -10.94 23.82 7.75
CA GLN A 148 -12.26 24.25 8.29
C GLN A 148 -12.11 24.84 9.68
N PHE A 149 -11.25 24.29 10.52
CA PHE A 149 -10.93 24.87 11.82
C PHE A 149 -10.34 26.29 11.67
N TRP A 150 -9.42 26.54 10.76
CA TRP A 150 -8.89 27.89 10.52
C TRP A 150 -9.96 28.90 10.11
N LYS A 151 -11.00 28.45 9.37
CA LYS A 151 -12.14 29.30 9.01
C LYS A 151 -13.06 29.58 10.20
N ASN A 152 -13.16 28.66 11.14
CA ASN A 152 -13.97 28.80 12.37
C ASN A 152 -13.25 28.23 13.60
N PRO A 153 -12.30 28.97 14.21
CA PRO A 153 -11.48 28.51 15.33
C PRO A 153 -12.26 28.23 16.63
N LYS A 154 -13.48 28.72 16.75
CA LYS A 154 -14.35 28.46 17.91
C LYS A 154 -14.93 27.04 17.89
N ASN A 155 -15.03 26.42 16.72
CA ASN A 155 -15.59 25.08 16.58
C ASN A 155 -14.48 24.01 16.70
N ILE A 156 -14.23 23.56 17.93
CA ILE A 156 -13.22 22.53 18.24
C ILE A 156 -13.55 21.14 17.66
N LEU A 157 -14.79 20.93 17.17
CA LEU A 157 -15.17 19.67 16.52
C LEU A 157 -14.27 19.38 15.31
N TRP A 158 -13.81 20.41 14.60
CA TRP A 158 -12.89 20.22 13.47
C TRP A 158 -11.52 19.67 13.90
N ALA A 159 -11.05 20.01 15.11
CA ALA A 159 -9.86 19.41 15.66
C ALA A 159 -10.08 17.90 15.95
N PHE A 160 -11.22 17.55 16.54
CA PHE A 160 -11.61 16.16 16.75
C PHE A 160 -11.70 15.39 15.44
N VAL A 161 -12.38 15.93 14.41
CA VAL A 161 -12.52 15.30 13.09
C VAL A 161 -11.15 15.08 12.46
N SER A 162 -10.26 16.08 12.51
CA SER A 162 -8.89 15.94 11.98
C SER A 162 -8.14 14.79 12.70
N GLY A 163 -8.21 14.77 14.04
CA GLY A 163 -7.63 13.68 14.84
C GLY A 163 -8.22 12.32 14.51
N PHE A 164 -9.54 12.21 14.42
CA PHE A 164 -10.24 10.96 14.11
C PHE A 164 -9.73 10.33 12.81
N PHE A 165 -9.59 11.13 11.75
CA PHE A 165 -9.06 10.66 10.47
C PHE A 165 -7.55 10.36 10.53
N CYS A 166 -6.77 11.07 11.37
CA CYS A 166 -5.41 10.68 11.69
C CYS A 166 -5.35 9.31 12.35
N GLY A 167 -6.26 9.03 13.31
CA GLY A 167 -6.38 7.73 13.97
C GLY A 167 -6.72 6.60 12.98
N MET A 168 -7.64 6.85 12.05
CA MET A 168 -7.95 5.91 10.95
C MET A 168 -6.72 5.64 10.09
N ALA A 169 -6.01 6.69 9.66
CA ALA A 169 -4.81 6.54 8.85
C ALA A 169 -3.71 5.77 9.59
N LEU A 170 -3.48 6.07 10.88
CA LEU A 170 -2.50 5.38 11.73
C LEU A 170 -2.83 3.89 11.90
N MET A 171 -4.12 3.56 12.06
CA MET A 171 -4.57 2.17 12.17
C MET A 171 -4.67 1.46 10.81
N THR A 172 -4.39 2.15 9.70
CA THR A 172 -4.16 1.55 8.38
C THR A 172 -2.68 1.25 8.16
N LYS A 173 -1.78 2.17 8.55
CA LYS A 173 -0.32 1.99 8.45
C LYS A 173 0.43 2.84 9.48
N GLN A 174 1.36 2.23 10.22
CA GLN A 174 2.09 2.89 11.33
C GLN A 174 2.92 4.10 10.88
N THR A 175 3.43 4.09 9.64
CA THR A 175 4.29 5.17 9.12
C THR A 175 3.59 6.53 9.03
N VAL A 176 2.25 6.56 9.14
CA VAL A 176 1.44 7.78 9.26
C VAL A 176 1.77 8.57 10.54
N PHE A 177 2.45 7.97 11.52
CA PHE A 177 2.93 8.67 12.70
C PHE A 177 3.66 9.98 12.37
N TRP A 178 4.47 10.01 11.31
CA TRP A 178 5.15 11.23 10.86
C TRP A 178 4.17 12.32 10.41
N PHE A 179 3.11 11.94 9.70
CA PHE A 179 2.08 12.88 9.30
C PHE A 179 1.34 13.48 10.50
N VAL A 180 0.99 12.65 11.49
CA VAL A 180 0.36 13.11 12.73
C VAL A 180 1.27 14.11 13.45
N LEU A 181 2.57 13.81 13.58
CA LEU A 181 3.54 14.74 14.16
C LEU A 181 3.64 16.06 13.37
N GLY A 182 3.57 16.01 12.04
CA GLY A 182 3.59 17.20 11.19
C GLY A 182 2.36 18.10 11.35
N LEU A 183 1.22 17.55 11.78
CA LEU A 183 0.01 18.33 12.04
C LEU A 183 -0.05 18.91 13.47
N MET A 184 0.64 18.31 14.44
CA MET A 184 0.61 18.73 15.84
C MET A 184 0.90 20.24 16.06
N PRO A 185 1.91 20.85 15.40
CA PRO A 185 2.19 22.27 15.59
C PRO A 185 0.99 23.18 15.28
N PHE A 186 0.17 22.85 14.30
CA PHE A 186 -0.99 23.65 13.92
C PHE A 186 -2.10 23.67 15.00
N TRP A 187 -2.10 22.69 15.89
CA TRP A 187 -3.02 22.61 17.03
C TRP A 187 -2.42 23.16 18.31
N ALA A 188 -1.10 23.02 18.48
CA ALA A 188 -0.38 23.43 19.68
C ALA A 188 0.00 24.91 19.68
N LEU A 189 0.30 25.48 18.50
CA LEU A 189 0.73 26.88 18.38
C LEU A 189 -0.48 27.81 18.30
N ASN A 190 -0.89 28.32 19.45
CA ASN A 190 -1.88 29.38 19.58
C ASN A 190 -1.41 30.42 20.59
N SER A 191 -1.77 31.68 20.40
CA SER A 191 -1.45 32.78 21.33
C SER A 191 -2.07 32.59 22.71
N ASP A 192 -3.25 31.95 22.79
CA ASP A 192 -3.91 31.55 24.05
C ASP A 192 -3.60 30.09 24.37
N ILE A 193 -2.83 29.87 25.42
CA ILE A 193 -2.45 28.53 25.91
C ILE A 193 -3.65 27.65 26.26
N ARG A 194 -4.71 28.22 26.82
CA ARG A 194 -5.92 27.46 27.20
C ARG A 194 -6.62 26.95 25.93
N GLN A 195 -6.68 27.77 24.89
CA GLN A 195 -7.27 27.38 23.63
C GLN A 195 -6.39 26.35 22.90
N ALA A 196 -5.06 26.54 22.89
CA ALA A 196 -4.13 25.55 22.36
C ALA A 196 -4.29 24.18 23.04
N LEU A 197 -4.37 24.15 24.36
CA LEU A 197 -4.60 22.90 25.10
C LEU A 197 -5.94 22.23 24.76
N LYS A 198 -7.04 23.00 24.67
CA LYS A 198 -8.36 22.46 24.29
C LYS A 198 -8.35 21.87 22.88
N GLN A 199 -7.74 22.56 21.93
CA GLN A 199 -7.64 22.12 20.53
C GLN A 199 -6.79 20.86 20.42
N THR A 200 -5.61 20.85 21.03
CA THR A 200 -4.72 19.70 21.06
C THR A 200 -5.39 18.50 21.75
N ALA A 201 -6.06 18.71 22.88
CA ALA A 201 -6.80 17.65 23.56
C ALA A 201 -7.93 17.08 22.68
N SER A 202 -8.68 17.95 21.99
CA SER A 202 -9.74 17.53 21.06
C SER A 202 -9.17 16.71 19.90
N PHE A 203 -8.07 17.16 19.29
CA PHE A 203 -7.36 16.43 18.25
C PHE A 203 -6.87 15.06 18.73
N LEU A 204 -6.19 15.01 19.89
CA LEU A 204 -5.68 13.76 20.46
C LEU A 204 -6.81 12.80 20.83
N THR A 205 -7.93 13.30 21.35
CA THR A 205 -9.12 12.46 21.64
C THR A 205 -9.64 11.82 20.35
N GLY A 206 -9.76 12.58 19.27
CA GLY A 206 -10.11 12.03 17.96
C GLY A 206 -9.09 11.00 17.47
N ALA A 207 -7.79 11.32 17.55
CA ALA A 207 -6.71 10.46 17.06
C ALA A 207 -6.59 9.13 17.81
N LEU A 208 -6.96 9.11 19.09
CA LEU A 208 -6.91 7.90 19.94
C LEU A 208 -8.18 7.04 19.84
N LEU A 209 -9.28 7.56 19.30
CA LEU A 209 -10.56 6.84 19.31
C LEU A 209 -10.50 5.52 18.51
N ILE A 210 -9.97 5.55 17.30
CA ILE A 210 -9.84 4.33 16.47
C ILE A 210 -8.79 3.36 17.02
N PRO A 211 -7.57 3.79 17.42
CA PRO A 211 -6.64 2.92 18.16
C PRO A 211 -7.26 2.27 19.38
N ALA A 212 -8.01 3.03 20.20
CA ALA A 212 -8.68 2.50 21.38
C ALA A 212 -9.79 1.50 21.02
N ALA A 213 -10.58 1.77 19.98
CA ALA A 213 -11.60 0.85 19.49
C ALA A 213 -10.98 -0.46 18.98
N CYS A 214 -9.88 -0.40 18.23
CA CYS A 214 -9.14 -1.59 17.80
C CYS A 214 -8.57 -2.36 18.99
N ALA A 215 -7.94 -1.67 19.95
CA ALA A 215 -7.41 -2.30 21.16
C ALA A 215 -8.51 -2.99 21.98
N PHE A 216 -9.67 -2.34 22.12
CA PHE A 216 -10.85 -2.91 22.79
C PHE A 216 -11.38 -4.15 22.05
N TYR A 217 -11.49 -4.10 20.72
CA TYR A 217 -11.91 -5.25 19.90
C TYR A 217 -11.00 -6.47 20.15
N PHE A 218 -9.68 -6.31 20.06
CA PHE A 218 -8.74 -7.42 20.29
C PHE A 218 -8.66 -7.82 21.77
N PHE A 219 -8.90 -6.90 22.72
CA PHE A 219 -9.01 -7.23 24.14
C PHE A 219 -10.18 -8.17 24.41
N THR A 220 -11.36 -7.87 23.88
CA THR A 220 -12.55 -8.73 24.06
C THR A 220 -12.42 -10.11 23.42
N ARG A 221 -11.55 -10.24 22.41
CA ARG A 221 -11.22 -11.49 21.72
C ARG A 221 -10.01 -12.22 22.32
N GLN A 222 -9.44 -11.73 23.43
CA GLN A 222 -8.24 -12.28 24.08
C GLN A 222 -6.99 -12.29 23.17
N ASP A 223 -6.91 -11.37 22.22
CA ASP A 223 -5.86 -11.26 21.19
C ASP A 223 -5.06 -9.95 21.27
N LEU A 224 -5.31 -9.10 22.27
CA LEU A 224 -4.64 -7.79 22.41
C LEU A 224 -3.11 -7.91 22.39
N ARG A 225 -2.56 -8.94 23.05
CA ARG A 225 -1.11 -9.14 23.11
C ARG A 225 -0.52 -9.44 21.75
N ALA A 226 -1.15 -10.31 20.96
CA ALA A 226 -0.70 -10.66 19.63
C ALA A 226 -0.80 -9.45 18.67
N PHE A 227 -1.92 -8.71 18.73
CA PHE A 227 -2.11 -7.47 18.01
C PHE A 227 -0.99 -6.45 18.28
N VAL A 228 -0.77 -6.09 19.55
CA VAL A 228 0.26 -5.09 19.92
C VAL A 228 1.65 -5.58 19.52
N GLN A 229 1.95 -6.86 19.77
CA GLN A 229 3.25 -7.43 19.47
C GLN A 229 3.53 -7.44 17.97
N GLN A 230 2.58 -7.86 17.14
CA GLN A 230 2.81 -8.01 15.70
C GLN A 230 2.67 -6.68 14.96
N ALA A 231 1.60 -5.93 15.19
CA ALA A 231 1.36 -4.69 14.48
C ALA A 231 2.33 -3.55 14.87
N PHE A 232 2.93 -3.58 16.06
CA PHE A 232 3.79 -2.47 16.51
C PHE A 232 5.19 -2.93 16.92
N LEU A 233 5.33 -3.85 17.89
CA LEU A 233 6.64 -4.15 18.48
C LEU A 233 7.57 -4.93 17.53
N ASN A 234 7.04 -5.86 16.75
CA ASN A 234 7.84 -6.65 15.81
C ASN A 234 8.34 -5.84 14.61
N ASN A 235 7.71 -4.70 14.29
CA ASN A 235 8.17 -3.81 13.22
C ASN A 235 9.59 -3.27 13.46
N GLY A 236 10.03 -3.14 14.71
CA GLY A 236 11.41 -2.79 15.03
C GLY A 236 12.44 -3.78 14.44
N ARG A 237 12.12 -5.07 14.41
CA ARG A 237 13.00 -6.08 13.80
C ARG A 237 13.01 -5.98 12.27
N TYR A 238 11.86 -5.74 11.68
CA TYR A 238 11.74 -5.54 10.23
C TYR A 238 12.54 -4.32 9.77
N ILE A 239 12.39 -3.18 10.46
CA ILE A 239 13.16 -1.96 10.18
C ILE A 239 14.67 -2.21 10.38
N ALA A 240 15.06 -2.98 11.40
CA ALA A 240 16.43 -3.27 11.70
C ALA A 240 17.15 -4.12 10.62
N VAL A 241 16.43 -4.78 9.71
CA VAL A 241 17.05 -5.57 8.62
C VAL A 241 17.97 -4.69 7.77
N ILE A 242 17.46 -3.57 7.25
CA ILE A 242 18.25 -2.66 6.43
C ILE A 242 19.21 -1.82 7.31
N ALA A 243 18.77 -1.41 8.50
CA ALA A 243 19.59 -0.61 9.42
C ALA A 243 20.86 -1.33 9.90
N LYS A 244 20.89 -2.66 9.89
CA LYS A 244 22.07 -3.48 10.21
C LYS A 244 23.10 -3.55 9.09
N LEU A 245 22.74 -3.14 7.88
CA LEU A 245 23.71 -3.01 6.79
C LEU A 245 24.64 -1.83 7.11
N GLY A 246 25.91 -1.95 6.76
CA GLY A 246 26.85 -0.82 6.88
C GLY A 246 26.43 0.38 6.01
N TRP A 247 26.86 1.58 6.35
CA TRP A 247 26.48 2.82 5.66
C TRP A 247 26.65 2.76 4.14
N GLY A 248 27.71 2.13 3.64
CA GLY A 248 27.94 1.95 2.19
C GLY A 248 26.86 1.10 1.54
N ALA A 249 26.43 0.01 2.17
CA ALA A 249 25.38 -0.86 1.66
C ALA A 249 24.00 -0.19 1.73
N ILE A 250 23.73 0.59 2.79
CA ILE A 250 22.50 1.41 2.89
C ILE A 250 22.46 2.44 1.76
N PHE A 251 23.57 3.17 1.53
CA PHE A 251 23.66 4.14 0.46
C PHE A 251 23.42 3.49 -0.92
N GLN A 252 24.07 2.35 -1.19
CA GLN A 252 23.87 1.60 -2.42
C GLN A 252 22.41 1.12 -2.57
N HIS A 253 21.79 0.62 -1.51
CA HIS A 253 20.39 0.21 -1.49
C HIS A 253 19.46 1.39 -1.83
N VAL A 254 19.66 2.54 -1.17
CA VAL A 254 18.88 3.76 -1.44
C VAL A 254 19.09 4.22 -2.89
N LEU A 255 20.33 4.21 -3.39
CA LEU A 255 20.63 4.63 -4.75
C LEU A 255 19.94 3.74 -5.79
N ILE A 256 19.96 2.40 -5.61
CA ILE A 256 19.33 1.44 -6.52
C ILE A 256 17.80 1.58 -6.49
N TRP A 257 17.19 1.54 -5.29
CA TRP A 257 15.74 1.53 -5.16
C TRP A 257 15.13 2.91 -5.41
N TRP A 258 15.69 3.96 -4.84
CA TRP A 258 15.16 5.31 -5.05
C TRP A 258 15.59 5.89 -6.38
N GLY A 259 16.87 5.79 -6.75
CA GLY A 259 17.40 6.31 -8.01
C GLY A 259 16.96 5.46 -9.21
N GLY A 260 17.17 4.15 -9.15
CA GLY A 260 16.86 3.25 -10.27
C GLY A 260 15.37 2.98 -10.46
N TRP A 261 14.63 2.72 -9.36
CA TRP A 261 13.23 2.36 -9.49
C TRP A 261 12.28 3.56 -9.39
N TYR A 262 12.31 4.26 -8.26
CA TYR A 262 11.30 5.30 -8.02
C TYR A 262 11.53 6.52 -8.91
N LEU A 263 12.76 7.03 -8.96
CA LEU A 263 13.09 8.19 -9.79
C LEU A 263 12.78 7.93 -11.26
N MET A 264 13.28 6.81 -11.80
CA MET A 264 13.12 6.50 -13.23
C MET A 264 11.68 6.17 -13.62
N LYS A 265 10.93 5.51 -12.75
CA LYS A 265 9.62 4.95 -13.09
C LYS A 265 8.43 5.78 -12.59
N ALA A 266 8.60 6.61 -11.59
CA ALA A 266 7.53 7.42 -11.03
C ALA A 266 7.76 8.93 -11.18
N VAL A 267 8.99 9.41 -10.96
CA VAL A 267 9.29 10.85 -11.02
C VAL A 267 9.51 11.32 -12.45
N ILE A 268 10.41 10.65 -13.20
CA ILE A 268 10.77 11.09 -14.56
C ILE A 268 9.55 11.08 -15.50
N PRO A 269 8.67 10.06 -15.55
CA PRO A 269 7.49 10.14 -16.40
C PRO A 269 6.54 11.29 -16.05
N ASN A 270 6.57 11.76 -14.81
CA ASN A 270 5.71 12.83 -14.28
C ASN A 270 6.50 14.12 -13.97
N TRP A 271 7.71 14.30 -14.54
CA TRP A 271 8.63 15.37 -14.18
C TRP A 271 8.01 16.77 -14.29
N THR A 272 7.06 16.98 -15.20
CA THR A 272 6.37 18.26 -15.38
C THR A 272 5.60 18.69 -14.13
N ILE A 273 4.88 17.74 -13.50
CA ILE A 273 4.14 18.00 -12.26
C ILE A 273 5.11 18.18 -11.09
N TRP A 274 6.21 17.40 -11.04
CA TRP A 274 7.27 17.57 -10.05
C TRP A 274 7.96 18.93 -10.17
N ALA A 275 8.24 19.40 -11.39
CA ALA A 275 8.84 20.71 -11.63
C ALA A 275 7.95 21.85 -11.12
N LEU A 276 6.63 21.77 -11.35
CA LEU A 276 5.67 22.73 -10.77
C LEU A 276 5.67 22.70 -9.24
N CYS A 277 5.73 21.51 -8.64
CA CYS A 277 5.83 21.38 -7.18
C CYS A 277 7.11 22.03 -6.66
N LEU A 278 8.27 21.74 -7.26
CA LEU A 278 9.54 22.34 -6.88
C LEU A 278 9.53 23.88 -7.05
N TYR A 279 8.91 24.37 -8.12
CA TYR A 279 8.72 25.80 -8.30
C TYR A 279 7.83 26.39 -7.21
N GLY A 280 6.69 25.74 -6.89
CA GLY A 280 5.81 26.16 -5.79
C GLY A 280 6.54 26.20 -4.43
N LEU A 281 7.44 25.24 -4.17
CA LEU A 281 8.28 25.21 -2.97
C LEU A 281 9.33 26.34 -2.97
N SER A 282 9.96 26.62 -4.11
CA SER A 282 11.07 27.60 -4.21
C SER A 282 10.65 29.04 -3.93
N ILE A 283 9.37 29.34 -4.13
CA ILE A 283 8.81 30.69 -3.90
C ILE A 283 8.04 30.80 -2.59
N LEU A 284 7.99 29.71 -1.82
CA LEU A 284 7.26 29.65 -0.57
C LEU A 284 7.93 30.54 0.48
N LYS A 285 7.17 31.51 1.03
CA LYS A 285 7.59 32.27 2.21
C LYS A 285 6.95 31.63 3.44
N ILE A 286 7.80 31.32 4.43
CA ILE A 286 7.31 30.83 5.72
C ILE A 286 6.82 32.04 6.52
N SER A 287 5.52 32.26 6.53
CA SER A 287 4.86 33.35 7.27
C SER A 287 3.47 32.88 7.71
N GLU A 288 2.89 33.60 8.68
CA GLU A 288 1.50 33.32 9.10
C GLU A 288 0.50 33.53 7.95
N GLU A 289 0.77 34.46 7.05
CA GLU A 289 -0.04 34.71 5.87
C GLU A 289 -0.05 33.53 4.89
N ASN A 290 1.00 32.69 4.93
CA ASN A 290 1.14 31.53 4.04
C ASN A 290 1.00 30.19 4.76
N ARG A 291 0.13 30.11 5.77
CA ARG A 291 -0.13 28.88 6.56
C ARG A 291 -0.45 27.68 5.68
N PHE A 292 -1.15 27.89 4.58
CA PHE A 292 -1.52 26.84 3.63
C PHE A 292 -0.29 26.22 2.96
N GLY A 293 0.62 27.03 2.44
CA GLY A 293 1.84 26.55 1.80
C GLY A 293 2.75 25.80 2.78
N VAL A 294 2.85 26.30 4.04
CA VAL A 294 3.59 25.62 5.11
C VAL A 294 2.97 24.27 5.43
N LEU A 295 1.63 24.19 5.55
CA LEU A 295 0.91 22.94 5.78
C LEU A 295 1.16 21.93 4.67
N ALA A 296 1.02 22.33 3.40
CA ALA A 296 1.23 21.46 2.25
C ALA A 296 2.69 20.95 2.18
N THR A 297 3.66 21.80 2.53
CA THR A 297 5.09 21.43 2.59
C THR A 297 5.37 20.45 3.72
N LEU A 298 4.83 20.67 4.92
CA LEU A 298 4.97 19.73 6.03
C LEU A 298 4.28 18.40 5.72
N TRP A 299 3.11 18.43 5.08
CA TRP A 299 2.46 17.20 4.63
C TRP A 299 3.33 16.45 3.62
N LEU A 300 3.94 17.14 2.65
CA LEU A 300 4.87 16.53 1.70
C LEU A 300 6.07 15.92 2.41
N ALA A 301 6.74 16.69 3.28
CA ALA A 301 7.92 16.24 4.01
C ALA A 301 7.62 15.01 4.90
N THR A 302 6.55 15.05 5.67
CA THR A 302 6.16 13.93 6.54
C THR A 302 5.70 12.70 5.76
N SER A 303 5.11 12.88 4.57
CA SER A 303 4.81 11.77 3.65
C SER A 303 6.09 11.10 3.14
N PHE A 304 7.12 11.87 2.79
CA PHE A 304 8.45 11.31 2.47
C PHE A 304 9.07 10.60 3.66
N MET A 305 9.05 11.18 4.86
CA MET A 305 9.55 10.52 6.07
C MET A 305 8.85 9.19 6.30
N GLY A 306 7.53 9.15 6.13
CA GLY A 306 6.75 7.91 6.23
C GLY A 306 7.14 6.87 5.19
N ALA A 307 7.32 7.27 3.93
CA ALA A 307 7.73 6.39 2.83
C ALA A 307 9.17 5.86 3.01
N MET A 308 10.06 6.67 3.58
CA MET A 308 11.45 6.32 3.86
C MET A 308 11.63 5.47 5.13
N THR A 309 10.60 5.37 5.98
CA THR A 309 10.69 4.60 7.24
C THR A 309 10.97 3.12 6.94
N GLY A 310 12.05 2.60 7.52
CA GLY A 310 12.49 1.21 7.32
C GLY A 310 13.35 0.98 6.09
N LEU A 311 13.51 1.98 5.22
CA LEU A 311 14.41 2.00 4.06
C LEU A 311 14.18 0.90 3.00
N PHE A 312 13.04 0.20 3.02
CA PHE A 312 12.70 -0.77 1.98
C PHE A 312 12.36 -0.11 0.64
N LEU A 313 11.87 1.13 0.68
CA LEU A 313 11.67 2.03 -0.47
C LEU A 313 10.80 1.44 -1.60
N PHE A 314 9.85 0.58 -1.25
CA PHE A 314 8.92 0.06 -2.25
C PHE A 314 8.13 1.20 -2.91
N PRO A 315 7.92 1.15 -4.24
CA PRO A 315 7.29 2.24 -4.99
C PRO A 315 5.95 2.69 -4.42
N HIS A 316 5.09 1.78 -3.98
CA HIS A 316 3.79 2.09 -3.42
C HIS A 316 3.85 2.89 -2.10
N TYR A 317 4.97 2.85 -1.34
CA TYR A 317 5.11 3.67 -0.14
C TYR A 317 5.05 5.17 -0.45
N PHE A 318 5.53 5.57 -1.63
CA PHE A 318 5.55 6.97 -2.07
C PHE A 318 4.19 7.47 -2.58
N PHE A 319 3.19 6.61 -2.61
CA PHE A 319 1.83 7.01 -3.01
C PHE A 319 1.26 8.09 -2.08
N THR A 320 1.65 8.08 -0.80
CA THR A 320 1.30 9.11 0.19
C THR A 320 1.81 10.50 -0.13
N VAL A 321 2.83 10.61 -0.98
CA VAL A 321 3.45 11.87 -1.43
C VAL A 321 2.58 12.59 -2.46
N TYR A 322 1.75 11.89 -3.22
CA TYR A 322 1.02 12.45 -4.36
C TYR A 322 -0.03 13.51 -4.00
N PRO A 323 -0.83 13.37 -2.93
CA PRO A 323 -1.78 14.41 -2.56
C PRO A 323 -1.12 15.77 -2.28
N PRO A 324 -0.13 15.90 -1.36
CA PRO A 324 0.51 17.19 -1.10
C PRO A 324 1.33 17.70 -2.30
N LEU A 325 1.95 16.81 -3.07
CA LEU A 325 2.66 17.17 -4.30
C LEU A 325 1.74 17.82 -5.32
N ALA A 326 0.55 17.25 -5.54
CA ALA A 326 -0.44 17.78 -6.46
C ALA A 326 -0.93 19.19 -6.03
N ILE A 327 -1.10 19.41 -4.72
CA ILE A 327 -1.45 20.71 -4.15
C ILE A 327 -0.35 21.73 -4.39
N LEU A 328 0.91 21.38 -4.08
CA LEU A 328 2.05 22.27 -4.27
C LEU A 328 2.32 22.56 -5.75
N ALA A 329 2.08 21.60 -6.63
CA ALA A 329 2.14 21.81 -8.07
C ALA A 329 1.04 22.79 -8.55
N ALA A 330 -0.17 22.70 -8.00
CA ALA A 330 -1.24 23.65 -8.28
C ALA A 330 -0.90 25.07 -7.75
N GLN A 331 -0.25 25.16 -6.58
CA GLN A 331 0.27 26.42 -6.05
C GLN A 331 1.33 27.00 -7.00
N GLY A 332 2.29 26.18 -7.47
CA GLY A 332 3.29 26.61 -8.44
C GLY A 332 2.65 27.15 -9.74
N LEU A 333 1.62 26.49 -10.22
CA LEU A 333 0.84 26.94 -11.40
C LEU A 333 0.15 28.28 -11.14
N GLU A 334 -0.48 28.46 -9.97
CA GLU A 334 -1.14 29.74 -9.61
C GLU A 334 -0.12 30.88 -9.54
N CYS A 335 1.04 30.64 -8.94
CA CYS A 335 2.12 31.64 -8.89
C CYS A 335 2.67 31.99 -10.28
N LEU A 336 2.79 31.00 -11.20
CA LEU A 336 3.11 31.30 -12.61
C LEU A 336 2.04 32.16 -13.26
N ARG A 337 0.76 31.84 -13.01
CA ARG A 337 -0.36 32.62 -13.52
C ARG A 337 -0.28 34.08 -13.09
N GLU A 338 -0.02 34.33 -11.82
CA GLU A 338 0.07 35.69 -11.28
C GLU A 338 1.31 36.43 -11.79
N LYS A 339 2.48 35.78 -11.74
CA LYS A 339 3.75 36.38 -12.17
C LYS A 339 3.74 36.80 -13.64
N TYR A 340 3.21 35.97 -14.50
CA TYR A 340 3.18 36.21 -15.95
C TYR A 340 1.82 36.68 -16.45
N ARG A 341 0.85 36.97 -15.56
CA ARG A 341 -0.50 37.43 -15.88
C ARG A 341 -1.19 36.53 -16.92
N LEU A 342 -1.05 35.21 -16.74
CA LEU A 342 -1.59 34.23 -17.68
C LEU A 342 -3.13 34.27 -17.73
N SER A 343 -3.69 34.20 -18.93
CA SER A 343 -5.14 34.08 -19.13
C SER A 343 -5.64 32.71 -18.64
N SER A 344 -6.93 32.61 -18.32
CA SER A 344 -7.55 31.32 -17.98
C SER A 344 -7.34 30.27 -19.09
N ARG A 345 -7.36 30.68 -20.36
CA ARG A 345 -7.10 29.80 -21.50
C ARG A 345 -5.67 29.24 -21.44
N SER A 346 -4.67 30.10 -21.16
CA SER A 346 -3.26 29.68 -21.04
C SER A 346 -3.05 28.71 -19.86
N VAL A 347 -3.69 28.98 -18.71
CA VAL A 347 -3.67 28.06 -17.55
C VAL A 347 -4.28 26.72 -17.92
N GLY A 348 -5.43 26.70 -18.61
CA GLY A 348 -6.07 25.46 -19.07
C GLY A 348 -5.19 24.63 -20.01
N ILE A 349 -4.50 25.31 -20.95
CA ILE A 349 -3.55 24.65 -21.86
C ILE A 349 -2.38 24.04 -21.07
N LEU A 350 -1.81 24.75 -20.08
CA LEU A 350 -0.73 24.24 -19.24
C LEU A 350 -1.18 23.02 -18.42
N VAL A 351 -2.35 23.08 -17.76
CA VAL A 351 -2.89 21.93 -17.03
C VAL A 351 -3.02 20.73 -17.95
N LEU A 352 -3.62 20.93 -19.12
CA LEU A 352 -3.79 19.86 -20.12
C LEU A 352 -2.42 19.30 -20.57
N ALA A 353 -1.46 20.16 -20.89
CA ALA A 353 -0.12 19.72 -21.32
C ALA A 353 0.59 18.92 -20.24
N PHE A 354 0.54 19.39 -18.98
CA PHE A 354 1.19 18.72 -17.86
C PHE A 354 0.51 17.41 -17.48
N CYS A 355 -0.79 17.26 -17.70
CA CYS A 355 -1.49 15.99 -17.54
C CYS A 355 -1.29 15.05 -18.73
N LEU A 356 -1.28 15.57 -19.94
CA LEU A 356 -1.19 14.75 -21.16
C LEU A 356 0.22 14.17 -21.35
N TYR A 357 1.27 14.93 -21.05
CA TYR A 357 2.64 14.48 -21.20
C TYR A 357 2.93 13.15 -20.47
N PRO A 358 2.65 13.00 -19.15
CA PRO A 358 2.82 11.73 -18.45
C PRO A 358 2.02 10.58 -19.08
N VAL A 359 0.81 10.84 -19.54
CA VAL A 359 -0.05 9.83 -20.17
C VAL A 359 0.56 9.37 -21.51
N LEU A 360 1.08 10.27 -22.32
CA LEU A 360 1.70 9.95 -23.60
C LEU A 360 2.98 9.11 -23.41
N ILE A 361 3.84 9.51 -22.48
CA ILE A 361 5.09 8.79 -22.19
C ILE A 361 4.81 7.37 -21.67
N GLN A 362 3.74 7.18 -20.92
CA GLN A 362 3.34 5.89 -20.34
C GLN A 362 2.22 5.20 -21.14
N SER A 363 1.88 5.69 -22.33
CA SER A 363 0.73 5.23 -23.12
C SER A 363 0.73 3.72 -23.40
N ARG A 364 1.92 3.12 -23.60
CA ARG A 364 2.07 1.68 -23.78
C ARG A 364 1.55 0.90 -22.56
N ALA A 365 1.90 1.31 -21.35
CA ALA A 365 1.45 0.66 -20.11
C ALA A 365 -0.06 0.84 -19.88
N TYR A 366 -0.62 1.99 -20.25
CA TYR A 366 -2.06 2.23 -20.07
C TYR A 366 -2.93 1.54 -21.10
N PHE A 367 -2.49 1.48 -22.38
CA PHE A 367 -3.39 1.18 -23.48
C PHE A 367 -2.98 0.02 -24.35
N ALA A 368 -1.68 -0.32 -24.43
CA ALA A 368 -1.17 -1.32 -25.36
C ALA A 368 -0.79 -2.66 -24.72
N GLN A 369 -0.39 -2.66 -23.44
CA GLN A 369 -0.03 -3.89 -22.74
C GLN A 369 -1.27 -4.61 -22.20
N SER A 370 -1.32 -5.93 -22.37
CA SER A 370 -2.27 -6.79 -21.68
C SER A 370 -1.97 -6.81 -20.16
N PRO A 371 -2.94 -7.19 -19.30
CA PRO A 371 -2.69 -7.33 -17.86
C PRO A 371 -1.51 -8.26 -17.52
N LEU A 372 -1.33 -9.34 -18.27
CA LEU A 372 -0.19 -10.26 -18.11
C LEU A 372 1.14 -9.59 -18.44
N GLU A 373 1.23 -8.97 -19.62
CA GLU A 373 2.43 -8.24 -20.06
C GLU A 373 2.81 -7.13 -19.08
N LEU A 374 1.82 -6.36 -18.65
CA LEU A 374 2.04 -5.27 -17.70
C LEU A 374 2.54 -5.82 -16.35
N SER A 375 1.90 -6.86 -15.82
CA SER A 375 2.33 -7.47 -14.57
C SER A 375 3.75 -8.04 -14.65
N LYS A 376 4.12 -8.68 -15.76
CA LYS A 376 5.48 -9.18 -15.98
C LYS A 376 6.50 -8.03 -16.11
N ALA A 377 6.16 -6.97 -16.82
CA ALA A 377 7.04 -5.81 -16.97
C ALA A 377 7.31 -5.08 -15.66
N LEU A 378 6.36 -5.12 -14.71
CA LEU A 378 6.44 -4.39 -13.44
C LEU A 378 6.95 -5.26 -12.28
N LEU A 379 6.55 -6.52 -12.23
CA LEU A 379 6.60 -7.35 -11.03
C LEU A 379 7.41 -8.64 -11.20
N TYR A 380 7.91 -8.94 -12.41
CA TYR A 380 8.77 -10.12 -12.57
C TYR A 380 9.97 -10.09 -11.60
N PRO A 381 10.29 -11.17 -10.90
CA PRO A 381 9.76 -12.53 -11.04
C PRO A 381 8.58 -12.89 -10.13
N ASN A 382 7.81 -11.95 -9.59
CA ASN A 382 6.66 -12.29 -8.73
C ASN A 382 5.61 -13.12 -9.49
N PRO A 383 5.12 -14.23 -8.92
CA PRO A 383 4.28 -15.22 -9.62
C PRO A 383 2.80 -14.87 -9.62
N ILE A 384 2.41 -13.66 -10.08
CA ILE A 384 1.06 -13.11 -9.95
C ILE A 384 0.00 -13.97 -10.63
N PHE A 385 0.21 -14.33 -11.89
CA PHE A 385 -0.72 -15.19 -12.64
C PHE A 385 -0.51 -16.66 -12.33
N GLU A 386 0.73 -17.05 -12.03
CA GLU A 386 1.13 -18.40 -11.64
C GLU A 386 0.48 -18.82 -10.33
N SER A 387 0.38 -17.92 -9.34
CA SER A 387 -0.32 -18.13 -8.07
C SER A 387 -1.79 -18.51 -8.27
N LYS A 388 -2.47 -17.87 -9.23
CA LYS A 388 -3.85 -18.21 -9.56
C LYS A 388 -3.97 -19.57 -10.23
N LEU A 389 -3.00 -19.96 -11.05
CA LEU A 389 -2.99 -21.25 -11.72
C LEU A 389 -2.72 -22.38 -10.72
N ILE A 390 -1.69 -22.27 -9.87
CA ILE A 390 -1.38 -23.31 -8.87
C ILE A 390 -2.51 -23.46 -7.85
N ALA A 391 -3.22 -22.37 -7.53
CA ALA A 391 -4.40 -22.43 -6.66
C ALA A 391 -5.54 -23.28 -7.26
N ARG A 392 -5.72 -23.25 -8.58
CA ARG A 392 -6.67 -24.13 -9.28
C ARG A 392 -6.26 -25.60 -9.19
N GLU A 393 -4.97 -25.90 -9.30
CA GLU A 393 -4.47 -27.27 -9.14
C GLU A 393 -4.66 -27.76 -7.69
N ILE A 394 -4.45 -26.90 -6.69
CA ILE A 394 -4.77 -27.19 -5.29
C ILE A 394 -6.25 -27.53 -5.11
N GLN A 395 -7.15 -26.76 -5.72
CA GLN A 395 -8.61 -27.02 -5.64
C GLN A 395 -8.99 -28.41 -6.17
N LYS A 396 -8.37 -28.86 -7.26
CA LYS A 396 -8.62 -30.20 -7.85
C LYS A 396 -8.17 -31.34 -6.94
N GLN A 397 -7.21 -31.08 -6.07
CA GLN A 397 -6.50 -32.11 -5.28
C GLN A 397 -6.81 -32.08 -3.79
N THR A 398 -7.64 -31.14 -3.33
CA THR A 398 -8.01 -30.98 -1.91
C THR A 398 -9.49 -30.69 -1.73
N LEU A 399 -10.02 -31.11 -0.59
CA LEU A 399 -11.37 -30.73 -0.15
C LEU A 399 -11.39 -29.35 0.54
N PRO A 400 -12.52 -28.64 0.58
CA PRO A 400 -12.63 -27.29 1.15
C PRO A 400 -12.11 -27.14 2.59
N GLY A 401 -12.23 -28.16 3.44
CA GLY A 401 -11.77 -28.13 4.83
C GLY A 401 -10.29 -28.44 5.04
N GLN A 402 -9.60 -28.90 4.01
CA GLN A 402 -8.19 -29.28 4.12
C GLN A 402 -7.29 -28.05 4.17
N LYS A 403 -6.23 -28.13 5.00
CA LYS A 403 -5.22 -27.09 5.15
C LYS A 403 -4.06 -27.30 4.19
N ILE A 404 -3.50 -26.21 3.71
CA ILE A 404 -2.29 -26.21 2.89
C ILE A 404 -1.21 -25.35 3.56
N TYR A 405 0.03 -25.50 3.12
CA TYR A 405 1.13 -24.65 3.56
C TYR A 405 1.86 -24.04 2.36
N ILE A 406 2.28 -22.78 2.48
CA ILE A 406 3.04 -22.08 1.46
C ILE A 406 4.38 -21.68 2.07
N PHE A 407 5.48 -22.22 1.53
CA PHE A 407 6.82 -21.72 1.80
C PHE A 407 7.18 -20.72 0.71
N GLY A 408 6.94 -19.44 0.99
CA GLY A 408 7.09 -18.33 0.06
C GLY A 408 6.33 -17.10 0.56
N SER A 409 6.08 -16.16 -0.33
CA SER A 409 5.36 -14.92 -0.06
C SER A 409 4.16 -14.73 -0.99
N GLU A 410 3.39 -15.80 -1.22
CA GLU A 410 2.23 -15.86 -2.11
C GLU A 410 0.93 -16.18 -1.35
N PRO A 411 0.53 -15.37 -0.34
CA PRO A 411 -0.67 -15.64 0.46
C PRO A 411 -1.97 -15.55 -0.34
N GLU A 412 -1.97 -14.92 -1.51
CA GLU A 412 -3.10 -14.89 -2.45
C GLU A 412 -3.50 -16.29 -2.92
N ILE A 413 -2.60 -17.28 -2.86
CA ILE A 413 -2.91 -18.68 -3.17
C ILE A 413 -3.96 -19.25 -2.21
N TYR A 414 -3.93 -18.85 -0.91
CA TYR A 414 -4.99 -19.25 0.04
C TYR A 414 -6.36 -18.70 -0.36
N ILE A 415 -6.38 -17.47 -0.88
CA ILE A 415 -7.61 -16.80 -1.30
C ILE A 415 -8.18 -17.49 -2.55
N TYR A 416 -7.33 -17.67 -3.58
CA TYR A 416 -7.76 -18.29 -4.83
C TYR A 416 -8.09 -19.77 -4.68
N SER A 417 -7.37 -20.50 -3.82
CA SER A 417 -7.68 -21.91 -3.56
C SER A 417 -8.87 -22.11 -2.64
N GLY A 418 -9.22 -21.11 -1.83
CA GLY A 418 -10.24 -21.22 -0.79
C GLY A 418 -9.81 -22.11 0.37
N ARG A 419 -8.51 -22.36 0.56
CA ARG A 419 -7.98 -23.22 1.62
C ARG A 419 -7.47 -22.39 2.79
N LYS A 420 -7.46 -23.00 4.01
CA LYS A 420 -6.86 -22.38 5.20
C LYS A 420 -5.37 -22.72 5.28
N ALA A 421 -4.61 -21.84 5.90
CA ALA A 421 -3.22 -22.10 6.22
C ALA A 421 -3.08 -23.18 7.30
N ALA A 422 -2.06 -24.02 7.19
CA ALA A 422 -1.75 -25.05 8.19
C ALA A 422 -1.12 -24.46 9.47
N THR A 423 -0.53 -23.29 9.37
CA THR A 423 0.13 -22.58 10.48
C THR A 423 -0.19 -21.08 10.41
N PRO A 424 0.07 -20.31 11.47
CA PRO A 424 -0.14 -18.86 11.44
C PRO A 424 0.78 -18.10 10.46
N TYR A 425 1.87 -18.69 10.01
CA TYR A 425 2.77 -18.03 9.05
C TYR A 425 2.26 -18.24 7.62
N ILE A 426 1.38 -17.35 7.18
CA ILE A 426 0.79 -17.36 5.82
C ILE A 426 1.81 -16.95 4.74
N THR A 427 2.93 -16.34 5.17
CA THR A 427 4.11 -16.02 4.37
C THR A 427 5.36 -16.43 5.12
N SER A 428 6.46 -16.70 4.40
CA SER A 428 7.70 -17.19 5.01
C SER A 428 8.57 -16.07 5.57
N TYR A 429 8.43 -14.82 5.11
CA TYR A 429 9.37 -13.74 5.45
C TYR A 429 9.56 -13.47 6.95
N PRO A 430 8.57 -13.66 7.85
CA PRO A 430 8.81 -13.49 9.29
C PRO A 430 9.80 -14.51 9.87
N LEU A 431 9.95 -15.66 9.20
CA LEU A 431 10.84 -16.76 9.61
C LEU A 431 12.15 -16.79 8.80
N THR A 432 12.21 -16.15 7.65
CA THR A 432 13.38 -16.17 6.77
C THR A 432 14.16 -14.86 6.80
N LEU A 433 13.49 -13.72 6.96
CA LEU A 433 14.12 -12.39 6.92
C LEU A 433 14.55 -11.91 8.33
N PHE A 434 13.65 -11.97 9.32
CA PHE A 434 13.88 -11.43 10.67
C PHE A 434 13.34 -12.35 11.78
N PRO A 435 13.66 -13.66 11.78
CA PRO A 435 13.21 -14.55 12.84
C PRO A 435 13.68 -14.03 14.22
N LYS A 436 12.86 -14.28 15.22
CA LYS A 436 13.21 -13.90 16.60
C LYS A 436 14.41 -14.68 17.12
N ASP A 437 14.31 -16.01 17.01
CA ASP A 437 15.26 -16.97 17.51
C ASP A 437 15.00 -18.37 16.90
N LYS A 438 15.89 -19.30 17.19
CA LYS A 438 15.76 -20.69 16.73
C LYS A 438 14.52 -21.40 17.29
N SER A 439 14.02 -20.98 18.45
CA SER A 439 12.81 -21.56 19.08
C SER A 439 11.57 -21.27 18.24
N GLN A 440 11.45 -20.08 17.65
CA GLN A 440 10.36 -19.72 16.74
C GLN A 440 10.30 -20.67 15.53
N ILE A 441 11.45 -20.92 14.91
CA ILE A 441 11.58 -21.86 13.79
C ILE A 441 11.24 -23.29 14.20
N SER A 442 11.77 -23.72 15.36
CA SER A 442 11.52 -25.09 15.88
C SER A 442 10.05 -25.31 16.19
N LYS A 443 9.34 -24.30 16.71
CA LYS A 443 7.89 -24.37 16.93
C LYS A 443 7.12 -24.52 15.62
N GLU A 444 7.49 -23.77 14.58
CA GLU A 444 6.85 -23.86 13.27
C GLU A 444 7.07 -25.25 12.65
N LEU A 445 8.30 -25.74 12.63
CA LEU A 445 8.61 -27.09 12.14
C LEU A 445 7.87 -28.19 12.94
N SER A 446 7.72 -27.99 14.26
CA SER A 446 6.94 -28.92 15.10
C SER A 446 5.46 -28.94 14.73
N ARG A 447 4.85 -27.78 14.44
CA ARG A 447 3.46 -27.69 13.97
C ARG A 447 3.25 -28.48 12.68
N LEU A 448 4.13 -28.23 11.68
CA LEU A 448 4.08 -28.93 10.40
C LEU A 448 4.28 -30.45 10.52
N ARG A 449 5.15 -30.90 11.45
CA ARG A 449 5.38 -32.34 11.69
C ARG A 449 4.20 -33.02 12.40
N LYS A 450 3.57 -32.31 13.36
CA LYS A 450 2.44 -32.85 14.15
C LYS A 450 1.14 -32.91 13.33
N SER A 451 0.92 -31.92 12.47
CA SER A 451 -0.26 -31.84 11.60
C SER A 451 0.18 -31.50 10.18
N PRO A 452 0.72 -32.48 9.44
CA PRO A 452 1.25 -32.23 8.11
C PRO A 452 0.12 -31.84 7.16
N PRO A 453 0.25 -30.72 6.41
CA PRO A 453 -0.76 -30.30 5.45
C PRO A 453 -0.81 -31.27 4.27
N GLN A 454 -2.00 -31.42 3.66
CA GLN A 454 -2.20 -32.30 2.51
C GLN A 454 -1.32 -31.89 1.32
N LEU A 455 -1.21 -30.60 1.08
CA LEU A 455 -0.38 -30.03 0.02
C LEU A 455 0.53 -28.92 0.58
N ILE A 456 1.73 -28.85 0.02
CA ILE A 456 2.67 -27.74 0.24
C ILE A 456 3.01 -27.09 -1.10
N VAL A 457 2.91 -25.77 -1.17
CA VAL A 457 3.51 -24.97 -2.22
C VAL A 457 4.89 -24.53 -1.75
N TYR A 458 5.90 -24.83 -2.53
CA TYR A 458 7.26 -24.35 -2.30
C TYR A 458 7.59 -23.35 -3.42
N SER A 459 7.78 -22.09 -3.04
CA SER A 459 8.17 -21.04 -3.97
C SER A 459 9.68 -21.01 -4.09
N ASP A 460 10.21 -21.49 -5.22
CA ASP A 460 11.65 -21.46 -5.52
C ASP A 460 12.04 -20.18 -6.28
N ILE A 461 11.57 -19.05 -5.72
CA ILE A 461 11.77 -17.71 -6.26
C ILE A 461 12.52 -16.90 -5.20
N ALA A 462 13.68 -16.35 -5.56
CA ALA A 462 14.53 -15.62 -4.61
C ALA A 462 13.81 -14.45 -3.92
N GLY A 463 13.05 -13.66 -4.69
CA GLY A 463 12.26 -12.55 -4.17
C GLY A 463 11.08 -12.95 -3.30
N SER A 464 10.58 -14.18 -3.42
CA SER A 464 9.48 -14.71 -2.62
C SER A 464 9.97 -15.28 -1.28
N GLN A 465 11.08 -16.00 -1.27
CA GLN A 465 11.62 -16.59 -0.03
C GLN A 465 12.14 -15.52 0.94
N VAL A 466 12.61 -14.39 0.44
CA VAL A 466 13.10 -13.21 1.20
C VAL A 466 14.05 -13.63 2.33
N ILE A 467 15.11 -14.40 1.99
CA ILE A 467 16.08 -14.90 2.97
C ILE A 467 17.07 -13.80 3.32
N GLY A 468 17.12 -13.38 4.58
CA GLY A 468 18.00 -12.31 5.05
C GLY A 468 18.76 -12.64 6.35
N SER A 469 18.77 -13.92 6.77
CA SER A 469 19.44 -14.34 7.99
C SER A 469 19.89 -15.81 7.92
N ASP A 470 20.93 -16.17 8.70
CA ASP A 470 21.39 -17.57 8.84
C ASP A 470 20.27 -18.50 9.34
N LEU A 471 19.43 -17.98 10.24
CA LEU A 471 18.27 -18.72 10.71
C LEU A 471 17.23 -18.93 9.59
N GLY A 472 17.11 -17.99 8.66
CA GLY A 472 16.27 -18.14 7.47
C GLY A 472 16.81 -19.22 6.51
N ILE A 473 18.13 -19.26 6.32
CA ILE A 473 18.79 -20.33 5.55
C ILE A 473 18.53 -21.69 6.22
N TYR A 474 18.75 -21.78 7.52
CA TYR A 474 18.46 -22.98 8.31
C TYR A 474 16.99 -23.42 8.16
N PHE A 475 16.05 -22.51 8.25
CA PHE A 475 14.61 -22.82 8.10
C PHE A 475 14.31 -23.38 6.70
N ARG A 476 14.83 -22.77 5.65
CA ARG A 476 14.69 -23.27 4.27
C ARG A 476 15.20 -24.70 4.13
N GLU A 477 16.41 -24.99 4.65
CA GLU A 477 16.99 -26.33 4.60
C GLU A 477 16.13 -27.38 5.32
N GLN A 478 15.58 -27.01 6.49
CA GLN A 478 14.68 -27.90 7.23
C GLN A 478 13.37 -28.16 6.46
N ILE A 479 12.80 -27.16 5.78
CA ILE A 479 11.63 -27.33 4.92
C ILE A 479 11.97 -28.23 3.72
N GLN A 480 13.09 -28.03 3.06
CA GLN A 480 13.53 -28.89 1.95
C GLN A 480 13.73 -30.35 2.40
N LYS A 481 14.32 -30.57 3.57
CA LYS A 481 14.46 -31.92 4.16
C LYS A 481 13.09 -32.53 4.47
N PHE A 482 12.17 -31.74 5.02
CA PHE A 482 10.80 -32.16 5.33
C PHE A 482 10.05 -32.58 4.06
N LEU A 483 10.16 -31.80 2.97
CA LEU A 483 9.59 -32.12 1.67
C LEU A 483 10.15 -33.45 1.12
N LYS A 484 11.47 -33.61 1.06
CA LYS A 484 12.11 -34.85 0.55
C LYS A 484 11.65 -36.11 1.28
N THR A 485 11.49 -36.02 2.60
CA THR A 485 11.16 -37.19 3.42
C THR A 485 9.68 -37.53 3.42
N ARG A 486 8.79 -36.54 3.42
CA ARG A 486 7.35 -36.72 3.70
C ARG A 486 6.45 -36.46 2.50
N TYR A 487 6.95 -35.84 1.44
CA TYR A 487 6.13 -35.41 0.30
C TYR A 487 6.69 -35.97 -1.02
N SER A 488 5.75 -36.14 -1.96
CA SER A 488 6.06 -36.42 -3.36
C SER A 488 5.75 -35.19 -4.21
N PRO A 489 6.54 -34.88 -5.25
CA PRO A 489 6.23 -33.82 -6.18
C PRO A 489 4.95 -34.15 -6.96
N VAL A 490 4.21 -33.11 -7.31
CA VAL A 490 3.00 -33.20 -8.14
C VAL A 490 3.22 -32.45 -9.46
N GLY A 491 3.88 -31.30 -9.39
CA GLY A 491 4.15 -30.49 -10.54
C GLY A 491 4.64 -29.10 -10.16
N LYS A 492 4.87 -28.27 -11.17
CA LYS A 492 5.33 -26.90 -11.00
C LYS A 492 4.67 -25.93 -11.98
N VAL A 493 4.69 -24.66 -11.62
CA VAL A 493 4.34 -23.55 -12.50
C VAL A 493 5.59 -22.66 -12.62
N PRO A 494 6.32 -22.73 -13.75
CA PRO A 494 7.47 -21.85 -13.97
C PRO A 494 7.06 -20.39 -14.08
N VAL A 495 7.86 -19.50 -13.50
CA VAL A 495 7.70 -18.05 -13.65
C VAL A 495 8.65 -17.57 -14.72
N LEU A 496 8.15 -17.44 -15.93
CA LEU A 496 8.95 -17.06 -17.09
C LEU A 496 8.83 -15.55 -17.38
N PRO A 497 9.89 -14.91 -17.86
CA PRO A 497 9.78 -13.56 -18.42
C PRO A 497 8.96 -13.56 -19.72
N GLY A 498 8.49 -12.37 -20.15
CA GLY A 498 7.71 -12.22 -21.37
C GLY A 498 6.23 -12.55 -21.21
N ASN A 499 5.55 -12.87 -22.32
CA ASN A 499 4.09 -12.88 -22.39
C ASN A 499 3.49 -14.29 -22.45
N ALA A 500 4.31 -15.32 -22.30
CA ALA A 500 3.80 -16.70 -22.30
C ALA A 500 2.82 -16.91 -21.15
N PRO A 501 1.61 -17.44 -21.40
CA PRO A 501 0.67 -17.75 -20.34
C PRO A 501 1.25 -18.80 -19.41
N PRO A 502 1.00 -18.73 -18.09
CA PRO A 502 1.47 -19.73 -17.15
C PRO A 502 0.93 -21.12 -17.49
N GLN A 503 1.74 -22.14 -17.31
CA GLN A 503 1.38 -23.54 -17.52
C GLN A 503 1.77 -24.38 -16.32
N PHE A 504 0.92 -25.33 -15.94
CA PHE A 504 1.24 -26.34 -14.96
C PHE A 504 1.94 -27.51 -15.64
N ILE A 505 3.14 -27.85 -15.16
CA ILE A 505 3.96 -28.95 -15.67
C ILE A 505 3.98 -30.03 -14.60
N PRO A 506 3.44 -31.25 -14.88
CA PRO A 506 3.56 -32.39 -13.95
C PRO A 506 5.03 -32.72 -13.69
N GLU A 507 5.32 -33.11 -12.44
CA GLU A 507 6.67 -33.48 -12.01
C GLU A 507 6.63 -34.89 -11.41
N THR A 508 7.47 -35.81 -11.87
CA THR A 508 7.54 -37.18 -11.38
C THR A 508 8.70 -37.43 -10.43
N ASP A 509 9.79 -36.69 -10.63
CA ASP A 509 11.01 -36.78 -9.84
C ASP A 509 11.15 -35.58 -8.89
N PHE A 510 11.86 -35.76 -7.76
CA PHE A 510 12.04 -34.65 -6.84
C PHE A 510 12.91 -33.55 -7.49
N PRO A 511 12.37 -32.33 -7.63
CA PRO A 511 13.05 -31.29 -8.38
C PRO A 511 14.29 -30.75 -7.64
N ARG A 512 15.19 -30.17 -8.40
CA ARG A 512 16.27 -29.37 -7.85
C ARG A 512 15.70 -28.01 -7.41
N LEU A 513 15.80 -27.71 -6.12
CA LEU A 513 15.27 -26.49 -5.49
C LEU A 513 16.42 -25.48 -5.28
N ASP A 514 16.74 -24.72 -6.32
CA ASP A 514 17.90 -23.82 -6.38
C ASP A 514 17.61 -22.48 -7.11
N TYR A 515 16.48 -21.86 -6.78
CA TYR A 515 16.01 -20.63 -7.40
C TYR A 515 15.72 -20.76 -8.91
N SER A 516 15.04 -21.82 -9.26
CA SER A 516 14.60 -22.09 -10.63
C SER A 516 13.46 -21.18 -11.13
N ASN A 517 13.03 -20.19 -10.31
CA ASN A 517 11.89 -19.32 -10.55
C ASN A 517 10.60 -20.10 -10.86
N ALA A 518 10.18 -20.95 -9.95
CA ALA A 518 8.95 -21.73 -10.09
C ALA A 518 8.21 -21.89 -8.76
N LEU A 519 6.90 -22.06 -8.85
CA LEU A 519 6.06 -22.56 -7.76
C LEU A 519 5.93 -24.07 -7.89
N TYR A 520 6.43 -24.82 -6.93
CA TYR A 520 6.33 -26.28 -6.87
C TYR A 520 5.18 -26.72 -5.98
N LEU A 521 4.44 -27.73 -6.39
CA LEU A 521 3.37 -28.35 -5.63
C LEU A 521 3.80 -29.75 -5.15
N PHE A 522 3.68 -30.00 -3.86
CA PHE A 522 4.02 -31.26 -3.22
C PHE A 522 2.81 -31.83 -2.48
N ARG A 523 2.62 -33.15 -2.56
CA ARG A 523 1.57 -33.89 -1.88
C ARG A 523 2.17 -34.78 -0.77
N LEU A 524 1.50 -34.83 0.38
CA LEU A 524 1.85 -35.72 1.48
C LEU A 524 1.83 -37.18 0.99
N LYS A 525 2.92 -37.91 1.23
CA LYS A 525 2.97 -39.35 0.96
C LYS A 525 1.95 -40.07 1.84
N ASN A 526 1.18 -40.96 1.27
CA ASN A 526 0.37 -41.86 2.06
C ASN A 526 1.30 -42.72 2.93
N SER A 527 1.09 -42.68 4.24
CA SER A 527 1.85 -43.50 5.21
C SER A 527 1.45 -44.96 5.11
#